data_7aad2458145b3b3b41d6067487bc95b9
#
_entry.id   7aad2458145b3b3b41d6067487bc95b9
#
_cell.length_a   1.000
_cell.length_b   1.000
_cell.length_c   1.000
_cell.angle_alpha   90.00
_cell.angle_beta   90.00
_cell.angle_gamma   90.00
#
_symmetry.space_group_name_H-M   'P 1'
#
loop_
_entity.id
_entity.type
_entity.pdbx_description
1 polymer ?
#
loop_
_entity_poly.entity_id
_entity_poly.type
_entity_poly.pdbx_seq_one_letter_code
_entity_poly.pdbx_strand_id
1 'polypeptide(L)'
;FFQAEDGIRDRDVTGVQTCALPIYLVDAMWASENNTIKFADVPKSGVTVLRGKTLDGFGKYYKQTVKESTAPEVDVVAELKAAKVEVLICYLPVGSEEAAKFYAQCAIDAGCAFVNALPVFIASDKEWADKFTKAGLPIVGDDIKSQVGATITHRIMAKLFQDRGVHLDRTYQLNVGGNMDFKNMLERDRLESKKISKTNSVTSQLDYDLGDKNVHIGPSDYIQWLDDRKWAYVRLEGRAFGDVPLNLEYKLEVWDSPNSAGVIIDALRCAKIGLDRKIGGPLLSPSSYFMKTPPVQYTDEQAHDKTEEFIAGKLER
;
A
#
# COMPACT_ATOMS: atom_id res chain seq x y z
N PHE A 1 1.83 10.98 11.09
CA PHE A 1 2.53 11.67 9.99
C PHE A 1 1.83 11.29 8.69
N PHE A 2 0.83 12.06 8.31
CA PHE A 2 0.23 11.98 7.00
C PHE A 2 0.87 13.06 6.14
N GLN A 3 1.68 12.68 5.16
CA GLN A 3 1.69 13.45 3.93
C GLN A 3 0.40 13.01 3.20
N ALA A 4 -0.54 13.92 3.04
CA ALA A 4 -1.76 13.64 2.30
C ALA A 4 -1.36 13.33 0.85
N GLU A 5 -1.41 12.07 0.48
CA GLU A 5 -1.09 11.64 -0.88
C GLU A 5 -2.15 12.08 -1.90
N ASP A 6 -3.35 12.34 -1.44
CA ASP A 6 -4.48 12.59 -2.32
C ASP A 6 -5.20 13.84 -1.92
N GLY A 7 -4.97 14.94 -2.59
CA GLY A 7 -5.91 16.01 -2.49
C GLY A 7 -5.43 17.43 -2.61
N ILE A 8 -4.14 17.67 -2.84
CA ILE A 8 -3.67 19.04 -3.06
C ILE A 8 -3.50 19.25 -4.56
N ARG A 9 -4.60 19.54 -5.25
CA ARG A 9 -4.57 20.10 -6.60
C ARG A 9 -4.54 21.62 -6.51
N ASP A 10 -3.46 22.21 -7.04
CA ASP A 10 -3.38 23.63 -7.27
C ASP A 10 -4.26 23.95 -8.50
N ARG A 11 -5.50 24.38 -8.28
CA ARG A 11 -6.26 25.19 -9.24
C ARG A 11 -6.46 26.52 -8.59
N ASP A 12 -5.66 27.52 -9.00
CA ASP A 12 -5.86 28.96 -8.75
C ASP A 12 -6.29 29.34 -7.32
N VAL A 13 -5.81 28.64 -6.34
CA VAL A 13 -5.94 29.09 -4.96
C VAL A 13 -4.80 30.04 -4.70
N THR A 14 -5.07 31.27 -5.09
CA THR A 14 -4.29 32.40 -4.63
C THR A 14 -4.15 32.33 -3.10
N GLY A 15 -3.01 31.87 -2.61
CA GLY A 15 -2.56 32.11 -1.27
C GLY A 15 -3.01 31.15 -0.18
N VAL A 16 -3.62 30.03 -0.47
CA VAL A 16 -3.91 29.06 0.59
C VAL A 16 -3.08 27.81 0.31
N GLN A 17 -1.88 27.70 0.87
CA GLN A 17 -1.88 27.37 2.27
C GLN A 17 -1.58 25.91 2.53
N THR A 18 -1.28 25.15 1.50
CA THR A 18 -0.66 23.84 1.66
C THR A 18 0.71 23.91 2.32
N CYS A 19 1.26 25.14 2.38
CA CYS A 19 2.52 25.44 3.06
C CYS A 19 2.35 26.09 4.44
N ALA A 20 1.13 26.41 4.88
CA ALA A 20 0.88 27.05 6.17
C ALA A 20 0.67 25.99 7.26
N LEU A 21 1.73 25.29 7.64
CA LEU A 21 1.74 24.56 8.91
C LEU A 21 1.90 25.58 10.07
N PRO A 22 1.28 25.31 11.21
CA PRO A 22 0.53 24.09 11.57
C PRO A 22 -0.93 24.10 11.10
N ILE A 23 -1.41 23.01 10.54
CA ILE A 23 -2.81 22.74 10.20
C ILE A 23 -3.27 21.49 10.94
N TYR A 24 -4.53 21.45 11.41
CA TYR A 24 -5.08 20.23 11.98
C TYR A 24 -5.28 19.17 10.90
N LEU A 25 -5.02 17.90 11.23
CA LEU A 25 -5.13 16.78 10.31
C LEU A 25 -6.50 16.72 9.61
N VAL A 26 -7.58 16.94 10.36
CA VAL A 26 -8.95 16.93 9.80
C VAL A 26 -9.16 18.08 8.82
N ASP A 27 -8.63 19.26 9.13
CA ASP A 27 -8.73 20.41 8.23
C ASP A 27 -7.83 20.21 6.99
N ALA A 28 -6.68 19.54 7.14
CA ALA A 28 -5.76 19.20 6.03
C ALA A 28 -6.40 18.27 5.01
N MET A 29 -7.25 17.33 5.43
CA MET A 29 -7.97 16.40 4.53
C MET A 29 -8.84 17.13 3.51
N TRP A 30 -9.30 18.35 3.83
CA TRP A 30 -10.23 19.14 3.01
C TRP A 30 -9.66 20.52 2.66
N ALA A 31 -8.37 20.75 2.88
CA ALA A 31 -7.73 22.04 2.62
C ALA A 31 -7.61 22.36 1.13
N SER A 32 -7.74 21.38 0.29
CA SER A 32 -7.75 21.49 -1.16
C SER A 32 -8.80 20.57 -1.76
N GLU A 33 -8.93 20.58 -3.08
CA GLU A 33 -9.83 19.69 -3.79
C GLU A 33 -9.42 18.21 -3.53
N ASN A 34 -10.27 17.48 -2.82
CA ASN A 34 -10.11 16.05 -2.61
C ASN A 34 -10.81 15.31 -3.74
N ASN A 35 -10.11 14.43 -4.40
CA ASN A 35 -10.63 13.71 -5.57
C ASN A 35 -11.32 12.39 -5.23
N THR A 36 -11.37 11.99 -3.95
CA THR A 36 -12.16 10.83 -3.53
C THR A 36 -13.56 11.22 -3.05
N ILE A 37 -14.45 10.23 -2.93
CA ILE A 37 -15.79 10.43 -2.39
C ILE A 37 -15.70 10.70 -0.88
N LYS A 38 -16.37 11.73 -0.40
CA LYS A 38 -16.55 11.92 1.03
C LYS A 38 -17.57 10.90 1.56
N PHE A 39 -17.13 9.92 2.32
CA PHE A 39 -17.96 8.86 2.89
C PHE A 39 -18.10 8.93 4.42
N ALA A 40 -17.43 9.86 5.07
CA ALA A 40 -17.52 10.06 6.51
C ALA A 40 -17.26 11.53 6.90
N ASP A 41 -17.87 11.95 8.00
CA ASP A 41 -17.50 13.17 8.71
C ASP A 41 -16.54 12.82 9.84
N VAL A 42 -15.31 13.32 9.75
CA VAL A 42 -14.27 13.04 10.74
C VAL A 42 -14.28 14.14 11.81
N PRO A 43 -14.46 13.80 13.10
CA PRO A 43 -14.45 14.78 14.17
C PRO A 43 -13.06 15.40 14.33
N LYS A 44 -12.99 16.64 14.76
CA LYS A 44 -11.72 17.33 15.07
C LYS A 44 -11.01 16.59 16.21
N SER A 45 -9.81 16.10 15.93
CA SER A 45 -9.00 15.34 16.90
C SER A 45 -7.97 16.20 17.65
N GLY A 46 -7.78 17.47 17.23
CA GLY A 46 -6.70 18.33 17.75
C GLY A 46 -5.29 17.92 17.27
N VAL A 47 -5.16 16.88 16.45
CA VAL A 47 -3.87 16.45 15.91
C VAL A 47 -3.41 17.41 14.82
N THR A 48 -2.19 17.94 14.98
CA THR A 48 -1.56 18.86 14.04
C THR A 48 -0.64 18.11 13.07
N VAL A 49 -0.67 18.51 11.80
CA VAL A 49 0.27 18.01 10.80
C VAL A 49 1.62 18.69 10.99
N LEU A 50 2.68 17.88 11.10
CA LEU A 50 4.05 18.35 11.28
C LEU A 50 4.89 17.98 10.06
N ARG A 51 5.91 18.81 9.75
CA ARG A 51 6.83 18.50 8.65
C ARG A 51 7.90 17.51 9.10
N GLY A 52 7.88 16.31 8.50
CA GLY A 52 8.99 15.35 8.59
C GLY A 52 10.02 15.52 7.47
N LYS A 53 10.99 14.62 7.39
CA LYS A 53 11.99 14.60 6.31
C LYS A 53 11.38 14.10 5.01
N THR A 54 11.61 14.83 3.92
CA THR A 54 11.09 14.50 2.59
C THR A 54 11.93 13.45 1.88
N LEU A 55 13.28 13.53 1.97
CA LEU A 55 14.21 12.62 1.32
C LEU A 55 13.86 12.42 -0.18
N ASP A 56 13.65 11.16 -0.59
CA ASP A 56 13.23 10.77 -1.93
C ASP A 56 11.71 10.74 -2.14
N GLY A 57 10.92 11.29 -1.18
CA GLY A 57 9.47 11.29 -1.20
C GLY A 57 8.83 12.01 -2.40
N PHE A 58 9.49 13.03 -2.96
CA PHE A 58 8.98 13.79 -4.08
C PHE A 58 9.62 13.35 -5.42
N GLY A 59 8.87 12.64 -6.26
CA GLY A 59 9.18 12.42 -7.66
C GLY A 59 9.00 13.70 -8.51
N LYS A 60 9.47 13.67 -9.76
CA LYS A 60 9.46 14.83 -10.68
C LYS A 60 8.06 15.42 -10.93
N TYR A 61 7.05 14.56 -10.98
CA TYR A 61 5.66 14.99 -11.21
C TYR A 61 5.02 15.60 -9.97
N TYR A 62 5.38 15.12 -8.77
CA TYR A 62 4.94 15.75 -7.52
C TYR A 62 5.52 17.15 -7.35
N LYS A 63 6.81 17.34 -7.64
CA LYS A 63 7.47 18.66 -7.59
C LYS A 63 6.80 19.73 -8.45
N GLN A 64 6.04 19.32 -9.47
CA GLN A 64 5.30 20.24 -10.34
C GLN A 64 3.95 20.65 -9.76
N THR A 65 3.38 19.83 -8.87
CA THR A 65 1.99 19.99 -8.39
C THR A 65 1.91 20.25 -6.89
N VAL A 66 2.82 19.70 -6.12
CA VAL A 66 2.82 19.78 -4.65
C VAL A 66 3.96 20.69 -4.21
N LYS A 67 3.65 21.71 -3.43
CA LYS A 67 4.66 22.57 -2.82
C LYS A 67 5.06 21.97 -1.46
N GLU A 68 6.35 21.74 -1.31
CA GLU A 68 6.89 21.34 -0.02
C GLU A 68 6.75 22.47 1.01
N SER A 69 6.32 22.13 2.23
CA SER A 69 6.22 23.10 3.31
C SER A 69 7.59 23.70 3.66
N THR A 70 7.62 24.98 3.95
CA THR A 70 8.82 25.70 4.43
C THR A 70 8.94 25.69 5.96
N ALA A 71 8.01 25.05 6.68
CA ALA A 71 8.12 24.88 8.12
C ALA A 71 9.41 24.13 8.49
N PRO A 72 10.00 24.35 9.67
CA PRO A 72 11.13 23.57 10.12
C PRO A 72 10.78 22.09 10.25
N GLU A 73 11.72 21.22 9.89
CA GLU A 73 11.58 19.79 10.12
C GLU A 73 11.58 19.49 11.61
N VAL A 74 10.72 18.58 12.06
CA VAL A 74 10.66 18.14 13.44
C VAL A 74 11.56 16.92 13.68
N ASP A 75 11.94 16.71 14.93
CA ASP A 75 12.49 15.44 15.38
C ASP A 75 11.35 14.42 15.46
N VAL A 76 11.25 13.58 14.44
CA VAL A 76 10.17 12.58 14.29
C VAL A 76 10.11 11.62 15.48
N VAL A 77 11.25 11.19 16.00
CA VAL A 77 11.31 10.26 17.15
C VAL A 77 10.81 10.92 18.42
N ALA A 78 11.20 12.19 18.63
CA ALA A 78 10.74 12.96 19.78
C ALA A 78 9.22 13.20 19.73
N GLU A 79 8.67 13.55 18.55
CA GLU A 79 7.23 13.76 18.36
C GLU A 79 6.42 12.48 18.55
N LEU A 80 6.88 11.36 18.01
CA LEU A 80 6.23 10.04 18.18
C LEU A 80 6.16 9.67 19.68
N LYS A 81 7.26 9.87 20.41
CA LYS A 81 7.31 9.61 21.86
C LYS A 81 6.41 10.56 22.65
N ALA A 82 6.44 11.85 22.34
CA ALA A 82 5.61 12.85 23.01
C ALA A 82 4.12 12.58 22.82
N ALA A 83 3.73 12.19 21.61
CA ALA A 83 2.36 11.82 21.28
C ALA A 83 1.98 10.39 21.74
N LYS A 84 2.91 9.62 22.30
CA LYS A 84 2.71 8.23 22.72
C LYS A 84 2.13 7.36 21.60
N VAL A 85 2.68 7.52 20.40
CA VAL A 85 2.23 6.74 19.24
C VAL A 85 2.55 5.26 19.46
N GLU A 86 1.56 4.41 19.31
CA GLU A 86 1.70 2.96 19.45
C GLU A 86 2.01 2.29 18.11
N VAL A 87 1.37 2.77 17.02
CA VAL A 87 1.54 2.21 15.67
C VAL A 87 1.80 3.36 14.70
N LEU A 88 2.91 3.29 13.97
CA LEU A 88 3.22 4.20 12.87
C LEU A 88 2.87 3.54 11.54
N ILE A 89 2.07 4.22 10.73
CA ILE A 89 1.77 3.81 9.34
C ILE A 89 2.59 4.64 8.35
N CYS A 90 3.12 3.96 7.33
CA CYS A 90 3.83 4.59 6.23
C CYS A 90 2.97 4.54 4.95
N TYR A 91 2.54 5.73 4.50
CA TYR A 91 1.75 5.96 3.29
C TYR A 91 2.44 6.99 2.37
N LEU A 92 3.76 6.91 2.24
CA LEU A 92 4.51 7.81 1.38
C LEU A 92 4.27 7.49 -0.11
N PRO A 93 4.56 8.42 -1.02
CA PRO A 93 4.47 8.17 -2.46
C PRO A 93 5.34 6.99 -2.91
N VAL A 94 4.86 6.24 -3.89
CA VAL A 94 5.61 5.12 -4.48
C VAL A 94 6.98 5.59 -4.97
N GLY A 95 8.02 4.79 -4.66
CA GLY A 95 9.41 5.11 -4.94
C GLY A 95 10.12 5.91 -3.84
N SER A 96 9.49 6.11 -2.69
CA SER A 96 10.08 6.75 -1.50
C SER A 96 10.83 5.72 -0.64
N GLU A 97 11.88 5.10 -1.18
CA GLU A 97 12.58 4.01 -0.50
C GLU A 97 13.40 4.47 0.69
N GLU A 98 14.17 5.56 0.51
CA GLU A 98 14.99 6.13 1.59
C GLU A 98 14.11 6.69 2.70
N ALA A 99 13.05 7.40 2.34
CA ALA A 99 12.09 7.94 3.29
C ALA A 99 11.37 6.84 4.08
N ALA A 100 10.89 5.78 3.42
CA ALA A 100 10.23 4.67 4.08
C ALA A 100 11.16 3.97 5.10
N LYS A 101 12.42 3.72 4.73
CA LYS A 101 13.44 3.15 5.62
C LYS A 101 13.78 4.09 6.79
N PHE A 102 13.85 5.40 6.53
CA PHE A 102 14.04 6.39 7.58
C PHE A 102 12.90 6.36 8.61
N TYR A 103 11.64 6.38 8.16
CA TYR A 103 10.50 6.33 9.08
C TYR A 103 10.35 4.97 9.77
N ALA A 104 10.73 3.87 9.13
CA ALA A 104 10.81 2.56 9.79
C ALA A 104 11.83 2.56 10.94
N GLN A 105 13.00 3.21 10.75
CA GLN A 105 13.97 3.38 11.83
C GLN A 105 13.42 4.29 12.94
N CYS A 106 12.74 5.40 12.59
CA CYS A 106 12.07 6.24 13.59
C CYS A 106 11.03 5.46 14.42
N ALA A 107 10.30 4.53 13.81
CA ALA A 107 9.37 3.67 14.54
C ALA A 107 10.09 2.79 15.57
N ILE A 108 11.20 2.17 15.18
CA ILE A 108 12.04 1.37 16.08
C ILE A 108 12.55 2.23 17.25
N ASP A 109 13.12 3.39 16.95
CA ASP A 109 13.72 4.29 17.95
C ASP A 109 12.68 4.92 18.89
N ALA A 110 11.44 5.06 18.41
CA ALA A 110 10.32 5.54 19.20
C ALA A 110 9.61 4.42 20.01
N GLY A 111 9.82 3.15 19.67
CA GLY A 111 9.13 2.03 20.29
C GLY A 111 7.73 1.77 19.72
N CYS A 112 7.51 2.12 18.44
CA CYS A 112 6.23 1.93 17.75
C CYS A 112 6.21 0.65 16.92
N ALA A 113 5.05 0.00 16.84
CA ALA A 113 4.78 -0.95 15.77
C ALA A 113 4.78 -0.21 14.42
N PHE A 114 5.06 -0.92 13.31
CA PHE A 114 5.13 -0.31 11.99
C PHE A 114 4.22 -1.02 10.98
N VAL A 115 3.48 -0.24 10.19
CA VAL A 115 2.68 -0.76 9.07
C VAL A 115 3.18 -0.10 7.80
N ASN A 116 3.75 -0.90 6.90
CA ASN A 116 4.29 -0.41 5.63
C ASN A 116 3.29 -0.64 4.50
N ALA A 117 2.59 0.41 4.09
CA ALA A 117 1.64 0.35 2.97
C ALA A 117 2.30 0.49 1.59
N LEU A 118 3.61 0.82 1.54
CA LEU A 118 4.35 1.01 0.29
C LEU A 118 4.96 -0.28 -0.26
N PRO A 119 5.23 -0.35 -1.56
CA PRO A 119 6.01 -1.42 -2.20
C PRO A 119 7.53 -1.23 -1.96
N VAL A 120 7.92 -0.91 -0.73
CA VAL A 120 9.32 -0.87 -0.26
C VAL A 120 9.52 -2.05 0.66
N PHE A 121 10.52 -2.87 0.40
CA PHE A 121 10.72 -4.13 1.14
C PHE A 121 11.34 -3.83 2.51
N ILE A 122 10.51 -3.89 3.55
CA ILE A 122 10.87 -3.71 4.95
C ILE A 122 10.46 -4.94 5.75
N ALA A 123 9.18 -5.29 5.81
CA ALA A 123 8.73 -6.49 6.51
C ALA A 123 9.23 -7.78 5.85
N SER A 124 9.34 -7.78 4.52
CA SER A 124 9.85 -8.89 3.70
C SER A 124 11.37 -8.92 3.55
N ASP A 125 12.08 -7.87 3.95
CA ASP A 125 13.54 -7.84 3.98
C ASP A 125 14.07 -8.40 5.31
N LYS A 126 15.02 -9.35 5.20
CA LYS A 126 15.55 -10.05 6.39
C LYS A 126 16.24 -9.14 7.39
N GLU A 127 17.01 -8.15 6.93
CA GLU A 127 17.74 -7.26 7.82
C GLU A 127 16.79 -6.39 8.65
N TRP A 128 15.77 -5.83 7.99
CA TRP A 128 14.75 -5.04 8.67
C TRP A 128 13.87 -5.88 9.58
N ALA A 129 13.45 -7.07 9.13
CA ALA A 129 12.70 -8.01 9.96
C ALA A 129 13.47 -8.37 11.26
N ASP A 130 14.79 -8.59 11.15
CA ASP A 130 15.65 -8.86 12.30
C ASP A 130 15.76 -7.64 13.23
N LYS A 131 15.79 -6.39 12.70
CA LYS A 131 15.80 -5.16 13.51
C LYS A 131 14.51 -5.04 14.35
N PHE A 132 13.35 -5.22 13.72
CA PHE A 132 12.04 -5.20 14.41
C PHE A 132 11.94 -6.33 15.45
N THR A 133 12.41 -7.52 15.11
CA THR A 133 12.45 -8.66 16.04
C THR A 133 13.31 -8.36 17.27
N LYS A 134 14.51 -7.82 17.09
CA LYS A 134 15.41 -7.43 18.18
C LYS A 134 14.85 -6.32 19.05
N ALA A 135 14.12 -5.39 18.44
CA ALA A 135 13.44 -4.31 19.16
C ALA A 135 12.20 -4.79 19.92
N GLY A 136 11.70 -5.99 19.67
CA GLY A 136 10.46 -6.50 20.25
C GLY A 136 9.20 -5.81 19.70
N LEU A 137 9.27 -5.25 18.49
CA LEU A 137 8.22 -4.46 17.88
C LEU A 137 7.63 -5.18 16.66
N PRO A 138 6.29 -5.26 16.52
CA PRO A 138 5.68 -5.88 15.35
C PRO A 138 5.76 -4.99 14.12
N ILE A 139 5.85 -5.64 12.95
CA ILE A 139 5.73 -5.00 11.64
C ILE A 139 4.74 -5.77 10.76
N VAL A 140 3.89 -5.03 10.02
CA VAL A 140 3.01 -5.53 8.96
C VAL A 140 3.41 -4.84 7.66
N GLY A 141 3.70 -5.59 6.61
CA GLY A 141 4.17 -5.08 5.30
C GLY A 141 4.31 -6.22 4.29
N ASP A 142 4.56 -5.97 3.06
CA ASP A 142 4.74 -4.68 2.36
C ASP A 142 3.74 -4.56 1.21
N ASP A 143 3.44 -3.33 0.79
CA ASP A 143 2.52 -3.00 -0.33
C ASP A 143 1.05 -3.41 -0.06
N ILE A 144 0.27 -2.49 0.46
CA ILE A 144 -1.13 -2.72 0.86
C ILE A 144 -2.00 -3.24 -0.29
N LYS A 145 -2.83 -4.22 -0.01
CA LYS A 145 -3.93 -4.67 -0.87
C LYS A 145 -5.14 -3.74 -0.73
N SER A 146 -6.11 -3.90 -1.60
CA SER A 146 -7.45 -3.32 -1.48
C SER A 146 -8.45 -4.40 -1.04
N GLN A 147 -9.65 -4.04 -0.59
CA GLN A 147 -10.70 -5.01 -0.25
C GLN A 147 -11.06 -5.88 -1.47
N VAL A 148 -11.48 -5.23 -2.55
CA VAL A 148 -11.64 -5.88 -3.86
C VAL A 148 -10.89 -5.04 -4.89
N GLY A 149 -9.66 -5.41 -5.17
CA GLY A 149 -8.78 -4.70 -6.10
C GLY A 149 -8.31 -5.57 -7.25
N ALA A 150 -7.65 -4.93 -8.21
CA ALA A 150 -7.16 -5.62 -9.41
C ALA A 150 -6.25 -6.80 -9.09
N THR A 151 -5.38 -6.66 -8.08
CA THR A 151 -4.49 -7.75 -7.67
C THR A 151 -5.27 -8.93 -7.11
N ILE A 152 -6.24 -8.69 -6.23
CA ILE A 152 -7.07 -9.75 -5.62
C ILE A 152 -7.87 -10.49 -6.68
N THR A 153 -8.58 -9.76 -7.54
CA THR A 153 -9.39 -10.39 -8.59
C THR A 153 -8.52 -11.16 -9.57
N HIS A 154 -7.37 -10.64 -9.96
CA HIS A 154 -6.44 -11.32 -10.86
C HIS A 154 -5.89 -12.61 -10.24
N ARG A 155 -5.48 -12.57 -8.95
CA ARG A 155 -5.02 -13.76 -8.19
C ARG A 155 -6.09 -14.85 -8.17
N ILE A 156 -7.33 -14.48 -7.82
CA ILE A 156 -8.46 -15.42 -7.75
C ILE A 156 -8.72 -16.06 -9.12
N MET A 157 -8.66 -15.28 -10.20
CA MET A 157 -8.87 -15.82 -11.55
C MET A 157 -7.70 -16.72 -12.00
N ALA A 158 -6.45 -16.36 -11.68
CA ALA A 158 -5.30 -17.23 -11.94
C ALA A 158 -5.42 -18.54 -11.16
N LYS A 159 -5.81 -18.47 -9.89
CA LYS A 159 -6.06 -19.66 -9.07
C LYS A 159 -7.22 -20.48 -9.61
N LEU A 160 -8.30 -19.86 -10.10
CA LEU A 160 -9.42 -20.60 -10.73
C LEU A 160 -8.95 -21.43 -11.93
N PHE A 161 -8.07 -20.89 -12.78
CA PHE A 161 -7.46 -21.66 -13.87
C PHE A 161 -6.70 -22.87 -13.33
N GLN A 162 -5.82 -22.65 -12.35
CA GLN A 162 -5.07 -23.72 -11.70
C GLN A 162 -5.98 -24.80 -11.09
N ASP A 163 -6.98 -24.39 -10.29
CA ASP A 163 -7.87 -25.31 -9.57
C ASP A 163 -8.78 -26.12 -10.51
N ARG A 164 -9.05 -25.58 -11.70
CA ARG A 164 -9.88 -26.24 -12.72
C ARG A 164 -9.08 -27.01 -13.77
N GLY A 165 -7.74 -27.10 -13.61
CA GLY A 165 -6.87 -27.79 -14.55
C GLY A 165 -6.75 -27.11 -15.91
N VAL A 166 -6.98 -25.82 -15.98
CA VAL A 166 -6.73 -24.99 -17.16
C VAL A 166 -5.32 -24.44 -17.07
N HIS A 167 -4.49 -24.74 -18.05
CA HIS A 167 -3.13 -24.20 -18.09
C HIS A 167 -3.17 -22.73 -18.53
N LEU A 168 -2.72 -21.85 -17.67
CA LEU A 168 -2.57 -20.43 -18.00
C LEU A 168 -1.28 -20.24 -18.80
N ASP A 169 -1.38 -19.71 -20.02
CA ASP A 169 -0.22 -19.49 -20.89
C ASP A 169 0.33 -18.08 -20.73
N ARG A 170 -0.53 -17.08 -20.58
CA ARG A 170 -0.15 -15.67 -20.43
C ARG A 170 -1.26 -14.83 -19.86
N THR A 171 -0.87 -13.71 -19.27
CA THR A 171 -1.83 -12.79 -18.67
C THR A 171 -1.32 -11.34 -18.66
N TYR A 172 -2.24 -10.40 -18.72
CA TYR A 172 -1.92 -9.00 -18.45
C TYR A 172 -2.94 -8.33 -17.51
N GLN A 173 -2.47 -7.30 -16.84
CA GLN A 173 -3.29 -6.37 -16.07
C GLN A 173 -2.82 -4.94 -16.37
N LEU A 174 -3.70 -4.16 -16.98
CA LEU A 174 -3.48 -2.74 -17.28
C LEU A 174 -4.28 -1.91 -16.30
N ASN A 175 -3.62 -0.98 -15.59
CA ASN A 175 -4.28 -0.13 -14.59
C ASN A 175 -4.23 1.31 -15.04
N VAL A 176 -5.38 1.97 -15.05
CA VAL A 176 -5.53 3.39 -15.35
C VAL A 176 -6.24 4.05 -14.18
N GLY A 177 -5.78 5.19 -13.72
CA GLY A 177 -6.39 5.93 -12.61
C GLY A 177 -6.19 7.43 -12.70
N GLY A 178 -6.87 8.18 -11.86
CA GLY A 178 -6.86 9.64 -11.89
C GLY A 178 -6.31 10.28 -10.61
N ASN A 179 -5.94 9.49 -9.60
CA ASN A 179 -5.37 10.03 -8.37
C ASN A 179 -3.86 10.34 -8.51
N MET A 180 -3.31 10.96 -7.47
CA MET A 180 -1.91 11.42 -7.48
C MET A 180 -0.91 10.27 -7.49
N ASP A 181 -1.24 9.07 -6.97
CA ASP A 181 -0.36 7.91 -7.07
C ASP A 181 -0.19 7.49 -8.54
N PHE A 182 -1.27 7.51 -9.35
CA PHE A 182 -1.17 7.26 -10.79
C PHE A 182 -0.35 8.33 -11.51
N LYS A 183 -0.47 9.60 -11.14
CA LYS A 183 0.37 10.66 -11.67
C LYS A 183 1.84 10.46 -11.31
N ASN A 184 2.14 10.11 -10.06
CA ASN A 184 3.50 9.79 -9.61
C ASN A 184 4.08 8.59 -10.39
N MET A 185 3.27 7.59 -10.68
CA MET A 185 3.68 6.39 -11.41
C MET A 185 3.98 6.61 -12.90
N LEU A 186 3.75 7.79 -13.46
CA LEU A 186 4.28 8.16 -14.77
C LEU A 186 5.81 8.23 -14.77
N GLU A 187 6.44 8.40 -13.62
CA GLU A 187 7.89 8.28 -13.42
C GLU A 187 8.28 6.80 -13.28
N ARG A 188 8.53 6.16 -14.43
CA ARG A 188 8.73 4.70 -14.53
C ARG A 188 9.92 4.19 -13.74
N ASP A 189 10.97 4.99 -13.59
CA ASP A 189 12.18 4.61 -12.86
C ASP A 189 11.93 4.37 -11.36
N ARG A 190 10.83 4.89 -10.83
CA ARG A 190 10.40 4.70 -9.42
C ARG A 190 9.54 3.46 -9.19
N LEU A 191 9.31 2.63 -10.21
CA LEU A 191 8.30 1.55 -10.18
C LEU A 191 8.88 0.14 -10.08
N GLU A 192 10.19 -0.04 -10.01
CA GLU A 192 10.81 -1.37 -10.05
C GLU A 192 10.26 -2.30 -8.96
N SER A 193 10.32 -1.86 -7.70
CA SER A 193 9.79 -2.63 -6.55
C SER A 193 8.29 -2.90 -6.68
N LYS A 194 7.51 -1.92 -7.15
CA LYS A 194 6.06 -2.07 -7.35
C LYS A 194 5.72 -3.09 -8.45
N LYS A 195 6.50 -3.15 -9.52
CA LYS A 195 6.34 -4.13 -10.61
C LYS A 195 6.60 -5.54 -10.10
N ILE A 196 7.70 -5.74 -9.39
CA ILE A 196 8.07 -7.03 -8.77
C ILE A 196 6.96 -7.48 -7.81
N SER A 197 6.53 -6.62 -6.91
CA SER A 197 5.48 -6.90 -5.92
C SER A 197 4.20 -7.40 -6.57
N LYS A 198 3.68 -6.69 -7.57
CA LYS A 198 2.43 -7.05 -8.25
C LYS A 198 2.54 -8.35 -9.04
N THR A 199 3.63 -8.54 -9.78
CA THR A 199 3.85 -9.74 -10.59
C THR A 199 3.90 -10.97 -9.70
N ASN A 200 4.74 -10.95 -8.67
CA ASN A 200 4.88 -12.06 -7.72
C ASN A 200 3.56 -12.38 -7.02
N SER A 201 2.77 -11.35 -6.69
CA SER A 201 1.46 -11.56 -6.05
C SER A 201 0.51 -12.40 -6.89
N VAL A 202 0.50 -12.26 -8.22
CA VAL A 202 -0.36 -13.03 -9.13
C VAL A 202 0.25 -14.39 -9.44
N THR A 203 1.53 -14.45 -9.84
CA THR A 203 2.19 -15.71 -10.26
C THR A 203 2.33 -16.70 -9.12
N SER A 204 2.36 -16.24 -7.86
CA SER A 204 2.36 -17.13 -6.67
C SER A 204 1.12 -18.02 -6.54
N GLN A 205 0.08 -17.82 -7.36
CA GLN A 205 -1.11 -18.66 -7.37
C GLN A 205 -0.97 -19.89 -8.30
N LEU A 206 0.10 -19.96 -9.07
CA LEU A 206 0.40 -21.05 -10.00
C LEU A 206 1.49 -21.95 -9.40
N ASP A 207 1.46 -23.23 -9.72
CA ASP A 207 2.47 -24.21 -9.32
C ASP A 207 3.61 -24.38 -10.35
N TYR A 208 3.61 -23.52 -11.38
CA TYR A 208 4.61 -23.47 -12.44
C TYR A 208 4.99 -22.00 -12.73
N ASP A 209 6.18 -21.83 -13.31
CA ASP A 209 6.67 -20.51 -13.76
C ASP A 209 6.04 -20.16 -15.11
N LEU A 210 5.34 -19.04 -15.15
CA LEU A 210 4.72 -18.51 -16.37
C LEU A 210 5.75 -17.86 -17.30
N GLY A 211 6.89 -17.46 -16.78
CA GLY A 211 7.95 -16.73 -17.48
C GLY A 211 7.62 -15.25 -17.67
N ASP A 212 8.65 -14.39 -17.53
CA ASP A 212 8.52 -12.93 -17.52
C ASP A 212 7.85 -12.33 -18.76
N LYS A 213 8.01 -12.98 -19.92
CA LYS A 213 7.44 -12.51 -21.19
C LYS A 213 5.93 -12.74 -21.30
N ASN A 214 5.39 -13.63 -20.47
CA ASN A 214 3.99 -14.03 -20.49
C ASN A 214 3.16 -13.33 -19.41
N VAL A 215 3.78 -12.47 -18.60
CA VAL A 215 3.09 -11.71 -17.54
C VAL A 215 3.37 -10.22 -17.72
N HIS A 216 2.31 -9.42 -17.81
CA HIS A 216 2.42 -7.97 -17.79
C HIS A 216 1.46 -7.39 -16.77
N ILE A 217 1.98 -6.85 -15.67
CA ILE A 217 1.20 -6.19 -14.63
C ILE A 217 1.83 -4.83 -14.35
N GLY A 218 1.08 -3.77 -14.58
CA GLY A 218 1.63 -2.44 -14.36
C GLY A 218 0.57 -1.35 -14.25
N PRO A 219 0.99 -0.18 -13.73
CA PRO A 219 0.31 1.06 -14.04
C PRO A 219 0.49 1.32 -15.54
N SER A 220 -0.59 1.64 -16.22
CA SER A 220 -0.57 1.88 -17.66
C SER A 220 -0.61 3.37 -17.97
N ASP A 221 -1.52 4.13 -17.33
CA ASP A 221 -1.68 5.55 -17.60
C ASP A 221 -2.36 6.32 -16.47
N TYR A 222 -2.31 7.66 -16.58
CA TYR A 222 -2.96 8.61 -15.71
C TYR A 222 -3.97 9.43 -16.50
N ILE A 223 -5.22 9.45 -16.04
CA ILE A 223 -6.30 10.24 -16.63
C ILE A 223 -6.92 11.11 -15.53
N GLN A 224 -6.62 12.40 -15.55
CA GLN A 224 -6.97 13.33 -14.48
C GLN A 224 -8.48 13.35 -14.12
N TRP A 225 -9.38 13.31 -15.10
CA TRP A 225 -10.82 13.38 -14.87
C TRP A 225 -11.43 12.10 -14.27
N LEU A 226 -10.64 11.01 -14.13
CA LEU A 226 -11.07 9.84 -13.39
C LEU A 226 -11.12 10.11 -11.88
N ASP A 227 -10.49 11.17 -11.40
CA ASP A 227 -10.37 11.47 -9.98
C ASP A 227 -9.75 10.29 -9.23
N ASP A 228 -10.32 9.84 -8.11
CA ASP A 228 -9.83 8.69 -7.37
C ASP A 228 -10.29 7.33 -7.95
N ARG A 229 -10.97 7.34 -9.08
CA ARG A 229 -11.35 6.10 -9.75
C ARG A 229 -10.17 5.43 -10.40
N LYS A 230 -10.18 4.10 -10.33
CA LYS A 230 -9.19 3.24 -10.95
C LYS A 230 -9.87 2.16 -11.77
N TRP A 231 -9.43 2.01 -12.98
CA TRP A 231 -9.82 0.94 -13.87
C TRP A 231 -8.70 -0.08 -14.00
N ALA A 232 -9.05 -1.37 -13.94
CA ALA A 232 -8.17 -2.46 -14.25
C ALA A 232 -8.77 -3.29 -15.40
N TYR A 233 -8.01 -3.43 -16.47
CA TYR A 233 -8.32 -4.35 -17.57
C TYR A 233 -7.45 -5.58 -17.39
N VAL A 234 -8.08 -6.74 -17.24
CA VAL A 234 -7.38 -8.00 -16.97
C VAL A 234 -7.78 -9.02 -18.01
N ARG A 235 -6.77 -9.68 -18.57
CA ARG A 235 -6.95 -10.80 -19.50
C ARG A 235 -6.07 -11.97 -19.10
N LEU A 236 -6.65 -13.16 -19.11
CA LEU A 236 -5.99 -14.44 -18.92
C LEU A 236 -6.22 -15.27 -20.17
N GLU A 237 -5.16 -15.82 -20.74
CA GLU A 237 -5.21 -16.72 -21.90
C GLU A 237 -4.61 -18.06 -21.51
N GLY A 238 -5.34 -19.13 -21.78
CA GLY A 238 -4.93 -20.46 -21.40
C GLY A 238 -5.51 -21.55 -22.27
N ARG A 239 -5.25 -22.78 -21.88
CA ARG A 239 -5.69 -24.00 -22.59
C ARG A 239 -6.46 -24.92 -21.64
N ALA A 240 -7.66 -25.26 -22.05
CA ALA A 240 -8.51 -26.24 -21.39
C ALA A 240 -8.22 -27.66 -21.92
N PHE A 241 -9.11 -28.60 -21.61
CA PHE A 241 -9.01 -29.99 -22.09
C PHE A 241 -8.81 -30.05 -23.62
N GLY A 242 -7.86 -30.88 -24.07
CA GLY A 242 -7.54 -31.04 -25.49
C GLY A 242 -6.80 -29.83 -26.09
N ASP A 243 -6.13 -29.03 -25.27
CA ASP A 243 -5.44 -27.80 -25.68
C ASP A 243 -6.35 -26.75 -26.35
N VAL A 244 -7.66 -26.82 -26.09
CA VAL A 244 -8.63 -25.86 -26.62
C VAL A 244 -8.43 -24.50 -25.93
N PRO A 245 -8.24 -23.40 -26.69
CA PRO A 245 -8.06 -22.07 -26.10
C PRO A 245 -9.24 -21.66 -25.21
N LEU A 246 -8.91 -21.15 -24.02
CA LEU A 246 -9.85 -20.57 -23.08
C LEU A 246 -9.31 -19.21 -22.64
N ASN A 247 -10.07 -18.17 -22.89
CA ASN A 247 -9.70 -16.81 -22.54
C ASN A 247 -10.75 -16.20 -21.62
N LEU A 248 -10.27 -15.48 -20.59
CA LEU A 248 -11.09 -14.70 -19.69
C LEU A 248 -10.63 -13.23 -19.75
N GLU A 249 -11.58 -12.34 -19.93
CA GLU A 249 -11.31 -10.91 -19.91
C GLU A 249 -12.37 -10.20 -19.07
N TYR A 250 -11.92 -9.24 -18.23
CA TYR A 250 -12.82 -8.41 -17.45
C TYR A 250 -12.26 -7.02 -17.18
N LYS A 251 -13.14 -6.09 -16.89
CA LYS A 251 -12.83 -4.77 -16.38
C LYS A 251 -13.33 -4.65 -14.94
N LEU A 252 -12.47 -4.14 -14.05
CA LEU A 252 -12.83 -3.73 -12.70
C LEU A 252 -12.74 -2.21 -12.61
N GLU A 253 -13.73 -1.58 -11.99
CA GLU A 253 -13.70 -0.16 -11.62
C GLU A 253 -13.92 -0.02 -10.12
N VAL A 254 -13.08 0.76 -9.45
CA VAL A 254 -13.16 1.02 -8.00
C VAL A 254 -12.84 2.47 -7.71
N TRP A 255 -13.31 2.97 -6.56
CA TRP A 255 -12.72 4.13 -5.91
C TRP A 255 -11.52 3.63 -5.09
N ASP A 256 -10.29 4.06 -5.46
CA ASP A 256 -9.05 3.42 -5.03
C ASP A 256 -8.78 3.63 -3.53
N SER A 257 -8.86 4.87 -3.06
CA SER A 257 -8.54 5.22 -1.66
C SER A 257 -9.49 4.58 -0.64
N PRO A 258 -10.84 4.69 -0.77
CA PRO A 258 -11.74 4.01 0.16
C PRO A 258 -11.59 2.50 0.15
N ASN A 259 -11.26 1.92 -1.01
CA ASN A 259 -11.09 0.48 -1.18
C ASN A 259 -9.86 -0.08 -0.45
N SER A 260 -8.85 0.73 -0.18
CA SER A 260 -7.71 0.35 0.66
C SER A 260 -7.86 0.75 2.12
N ALA A 261 -8.68 1.77 2.42
CA ALA A 261 -8.84 2.29 3.78
C ALA A 261 -9.33 1.23 4.79
N GLY A 262 -10.30 0.40 4.40
CA GLY A 262 -10.78 -0.68 5.25
C GLY A 262 -9.70 -1.69 5.58
N VAL A 263 -8.88 -2.05 4.60
CA VAL A 263 -7.78 -3.02 4.77
C VAL A 263 -6.71 -2.49 5.71
N ILE A 264 -6.34 -1.22 5.56
CA ILE A 264 -5.30 -0.65 6.42
C ILE A 264 -5.73 -0.49 7.87
N ILE A 265 -7.01 -0.24 8.12
CA ILE A 265 -7.56 -0.18 9.49
C ILE A 265 -7.37 -1.54 10.18
N ASP A 266 -7.65 -2.65 9.50
CA ASP A 266 -7.48 -3.98 10.07
C ASP A 266 -6.01 -4.37 10.21
N ALA A 267 -5.14 -3.94 9.28
CA ALA A 267 -3.69 -4.10 9.42
C ALA A 267 -3.15 -3.36 10.66
N LEU A 268 -3.62 -2.12 10.91
CA LEU A 268 -3.28 -1.35 12.11
C LEU A 268 -3.76 -2.04 13.40
N ARG A 269 -4.97 -2.59 13.39
CA ARG A 269 -5.52 -3.35 14.52
C ARG A 269 -4.67 -4.59 14.80
N CYS A 270 -4.27 -5.32 13.78
CA CYS A 270 -3.38 -6.48 13.94
C CYS A 270 -2.00 -6.08 14.47
N ALA A 271 -1.42 -4.98 13.99
CA ALA A 271 -0.16 -4.45 14.51
C ALA A 271 -0.29 -4.07 15.99
N LYS A 272 -1.42 -3.45 16.39
CA LYS A 272 -1.70 -3.13 17.80
C LYS A 272 -1.83 -4.40 18.65
N ILE A 273 -2.54 -5.43 18.18
CA ILE A 273 -2.64 -6.72 18.85
C ILE A 273 -1.25 -7.33 19.05
N GLY A 274 -0.40 -7.30 18.01
CA GLY A 274 0.98 -7.78 18.10
C GLY A 274 1.80 -7.02 19.15
N LEU A 275 1.64 -5.69 19.20
CA LEU A 275 2.31 -4.83 20.16
C LEU A 275 1.87 -5.17 21.60
N ASP A 276 0.56 -5.31 21.85
CA ASP A 276 0.01 -5.64 23.15
C ASP A 276 0.45 -7.04 23.66
N ARG A 277 0.62 -7.97 22.71
CA ARG A 277 1.14 -9.31 22.98
C ARG A 277 2.67 -9.39 23.02
N LYS A 278 3.37 -8.26 22.81
CA LYS A 278 4.84 -8.17 22.77
C LYS A 278 5.47 -9.10 21.72
N ILE A 279 4.84 -9.23 20.58
CA ILE A 279 5.32 -10.01 19.45
C ILE A 279 6.27 -9.14 18.65
N GLY A 280 7.55 -9.51 18.58
CA GLY A 280 8.56 -8.79 17.80
C GLY A 280 8.74 -9.36 16.40
N GLY A 281 8.96 -8.48 15.43
CA GLY A 281 9.20 -8.83 14.03
C GLY A 281 7.95 -8.92 13.18
N PRO A 282 8.06 -9.48 11.97
CA PRO A 282 6.95 -9.56 11.02
C PRO A 282 5.78 -10.39 11.54
N LEU A 283 4.57 -9.84 11.45
CA LEU A 283 3.33 -10.58 11.66
C LEU A 283 2.98 -11.29 10.35
N LEU A 284 3.26 -12.59 10.26
CA LEU A 284 3.26 -13.34 9.00
C LEU A 284 1.87 -13.44 8.38
N SER A 285 0.87 -13.84 9.16
CA SER A 285 -0.51 -14.03 8.68
C SER A 285 -1.17 -12.69 8.32
N PRO A 286 -1.17 -11.64 9.17
CA PRO A 286 -1.69 -10.34 8.79
C PRO A 286 -0.98 -9.74 7.57
N SER A 287 0.35 -9.87 7.49
CA SER A 287 1.09 -9.40 6.31
C SER A 287 0.66 -10.16 5.05
N SER A 288 0.50 -11.48 5.10
CA SER A 288 0.05 -12.25 3.95
C SER A 288 -1.36 -11.90 3.50
N TYR A 289 -2.27 -11.63 4.45
CA TYR A 289 -3.65 -11.29 4.13
C TYR A 289 -3.79 -9.86 3.58
N PHE A 290 -3.14 -8.88 4.23
CA PHE A 290 -3.34 -7.48 3.91
C PHE A 290 -2.35 -6.92 2.88
N MET A 291 -1.19 -7.55 2.64
CA MET A 291 -0.11 -7.00 1.83
C MET A 291 0.18 -7.85 0.60
N LYS A 292 0.70 -7.22 -0.48
CA LYS A 292 1.04 -7.89 -1.74
C LYS A 292 2.37 -8.61 -1.69
N THR A 293 3.32 -8.08 -0.90
CA THR A 293 4.66 -8.64 -0.71
C THR A 293 4.93 -8.93 0.76
N PRO A 294 4.24 -9.92 1.34
CA PRO A 294 4.48 -10.32 2.72
C PRO A 294 5.78 -11.13 2.85
N PRO A 295 6.34 -11.24 4.07
CA PRO A 295 7.46 -12.15 4.36
C PRO A 295 7.20 -13.61 3.98
N VAL A 296 5.96 -14.06 4.11
CA VAL A 296 5.49 -15.39 3.70
C VAL A 296 4.21 -15.23 2.90
N GLN A 297 4.18 -15.80 1.70
CA GLN A 297 3.04 -15.74 0.80
C GLN A 297 2.15 -16.97 0.99
N TYR A 298 1.00 -16.81 1.63
CA TYR A 298 -0.07 -17.82 1.70
C TYR A 298 -1.08 -17.63 0.55
N THR A 299 -1.93 -18.64 0.32
CA THR A 299 -3.15 -18.42 -0.46
C THR A 299 -4.09 -17.47 0.29
N ASP A 300 -5.02 -16.81 -0.41
CA ASP A 300 -5.90 -15.83 0.24
C ASP A 300 -6.77 -16.47 1.32
N GLU A 301 -7.23 -17.73 1.12
CA GLU A 301 -7.96 -18.52 2.11
C GLU A 301 -7.10 -18.82 3.35
N GLN A 302 -5.89 -19.38 3.14
CA GLN A 302 -4.97 -19.65 4.23
C GLN A 302 -4.58 -18.39 5.01
N ALA A 303 -4.34 -17.28 4.30
CA ALA A 303 -3.98 -16.02 4.92
C ALA A 303 -5.13 -15.47 5.78
N HIS A 304 -6.37 -15.58 5.29
CA HIS A 304 -7.56 -15.21 6.04
C HIS A 304 -7.68 -16.02 7.33
N ASP A 305 -7.73 -17.35 7.22
CA ASP A 305 -7.93 -18.24 8.37
C ASP A 305 -6.83 -18.06 9.43
N LYS A 306 -5.58 -17.99 9.00
CA LYS A 306 -4.45 -17.73 9.92
C LYS A 306 -4.51 -16.35 10.56
N THR A 307 -5.04 -15.33 9.88
CA THR A 307 -5.23 -13.99 10.46
C THR A 307 -6.33 -14.03 11.52
N GLU A 308 -7.43 -14.75 11.28
CA GLU A 308 -8.47 -14.96 12.29
C GLU A 308 -7.93 -15.74 13.51
N GLU A 309 -7.11 -16.77 13.29
CA GLU A 309 -6.42 -17.49 14.37
C GLU A 309 -5.46 -16.59 15.15
N PHE A 310 -4.73 -15.69 14.47
CA PHE A 310 -3.89 -14.69 15.12
C PHE A 310 -4.73 -13.73 15.96
N ILE A 311 -5.83 -13.20 15.43
CA ILE A 311 -6.74 -12.30 16.16
C ILE A 311 -7.30 -13.01 17.40
N ALA A 312 -7.71 -14.26 17.26
CA ALA A 312 -8.22 -15.08 18.35
C ALA A 312 -7.18 -15.53 19.39
N GLY A 313 -5.89 -15.27 19.16
CA GLY A 313 -4.79 -15.67 20.04
C GLY A 313 -4.43 -17.15 19.96
N LYS A 314 -4.85 -17.84 18.91
CA LYS A 314 -4.52 -19.25 18.63
C LYS A 314 -3.22 -19.41 17.85
N LEU A 315 -2.80 -18.37 17.13
CA LEU A 315 -1.56 -18.29 16.39
C LEU A 315 -0.75 -17.07 16.87
N GLU A 316 0.56 -17.21 17.01
CA GLU A 316 1.42 -16.14 17.51
C GLU A 316 1.63 -15.04 16.46
N ARG A 317 1.86 -15.42 15.16
CA ARG A 317 2.18 -14.44 14.10
C ARG A 317 1.79 -14.94 12.70
#